data_efd2fe3bcc20d8cb2f8e7d3f682e4bcb
#
_entry.id   efd2fe3bcc20d8cb2f8e7d3f682e4bcb
#
_cell.length_a   1.000
_cell.length_b   1.000
_cell.length_c   1.000
_cell.angle_alpha   90.00
_cell.angle_beta   90.00
_cell.angle_gamma   90.00
#
_symmetry.space_group_name_H-M   'P 1'
#
loop_
_entity.id
_entity.type
_entity.pdbx_description
1 polymer ?
#
loop_
_entity_poly.entity_id
_entity_poly.type
_entity_poly.pdbx_seq_one_letter_code
_entity_poly.pdbx_strand_id
1 'polypeptide(L)'
;MDRLKLELPRKRYISSRTAREIRERLIELVLLLAATSSIATMIAIIFTLVSESVAFFQEVSILEFLTSTQWTPLFAEAHYGILPLVSGTLVTTAVALAVAIPLGTMAAIYLSEFVTPQIREIIKPCLEMLAGIPTVVYGYFAFLFVTPLLQKILPNLPGFNMLSAGLVMGIMILPFISSISEDAMRAVPVGLREGSYAMGATKWQTAWRVVYPAAISGIFSAYILGISRAVGVTMVAAIAAGLEPKLTWNPTESAATITAYIVQVSLGDLPHGSLEYQTIFAAGLTLVLLTLGFNIAGHFLSKRYREIY
;
A
#
# COMPACT_ATOMS: atom_id res chain seq x y z
N MET A 1 15.48 -79.16 -5.26
CA MET A 1 14.59 -78.02 -5.43
C MET A 1 14.93 -77.02 -4.35
N ASP A 2 15.95 -76.21 -4.63
CA ASP A 2 16.49 -75.21 -3.72
C ASP A 2 15.60 -73.93 -3.78
N ARG A 3 15.10 -73.55 -2.62
CA ARG A 3 14.41 -72.27 -2.48
C ARG A 3 15.46 -71.17 -2.32
N LEU A 4 15.69 -70.39 -3.37
CA LEU A 4 16.42 -69.13 -3.31
C LEU A 4 15.69 -68.19 -2.34
N LYS A 5 16.21 -67.98 -1.15
CA LYS A 5 15.86 -66.89 -0.25
C LYS A 5 16.50 -65.62 -0.81
N LEU A 6 15.71 -64.78 -1.49
CA LEU A 6 16.10 -63.46 -1.81
C LEU A 6 16.17 -62.61 -0.51
N GLU A 7 17.37 -62.45 0.02
CA GLU A 7 17.66 -61.47 1.06
C GLU A 7 17.64 -60.07 0.43
N LEU A 8 16.54 -59.39 0.56
CA LEU A 8 16.47 -57.96 0.25
C LEU A 8 17.32 -57.21 1.29
N PRO A 9 18.23 -56.31 0.86
CA PRO A 9 19.04 -55.54 1.79
C PRO A 9 18.13 -54.60 2.60
N ARG A 10 18.02 -54.84 3.90
CA ARG A 10 17.43 -53.90 4.87
C ARG A 10 18.26 -52.62 4.86
N LYS A 11 17.95 -51.69 3.95
CA LYS A 11 18.49 -50.33 3.97
C LYS A 11 18.21 -49.72 5.33
N ARG A 12 19.29 -49.33 6.01
CA ARG A 12 19.34 -48.62 7.29
C ARG A 12 18.46 -47.34 7.27
N TYR A 13 17.21 -47.44 7.63
CA TYR A 13 16.29 -46.33 7.82
C TYR A 13 16.52 -45.57 9.15
N ILE A 14 17.44 -46.03 10.02
CA ILE A 14 17.60 -45.48 11.39
C ILE A 14 18.54 -44.26 11.44
N SER A 15 19.45 -44.08 10.46
CA SER A 15 20.32 -42.89 10.43
C SER A 15 19.63 -41.65 9.86
N SER A 16 18.45 -41.81 9.26
CA SER A 16 17.71 -40.69 8.68
C SER A 16 16.83 -39.92 9.66
N ARG A 17 16.40 -40.51 10.77
CA ARG A 17 15.52 -39.84 11.75
C ARG A 17 16.25 -38.78 12.52
N THR A 18 17.39 -39.07 13.12
CA THR A 18 18.16 -38.09 13.90
C THR A 18 18.68 -36.92 13.04
N ALA A 19 19.19 -37.23 11.84
CA ALA A 19 19.62 -36.21 10.90
C ALA A 19 18.45 -35.34 10.41
N ARG A 20 17.27 -35.92 10.25
CA ARG A 20 16.04 -35.19 9.91
C ARG A 20 15.57 -34.31 11.05
N GLU A 21 15.54 -34.79 12.28
CA GLU A 21 15.18 -34.07 13.47
C GLU A 21 16.13 -32.87 13.73
N ILE A 22 17.44 -33.08 13.56
CA ILE A 22 18.44 -32.01 13.66
C ILE A 22 18.19 -30.95 12.58
N ARG A 23 17.93 -31.36 11.33
CA ARG A 23 17.64 -30.42 10.23
C ARG A 23 16.33 -29.66 10.46
N GLU A 24 15.29 -30.34 10.96
CA GLU A 24 14.02 -29.72 11.29
C GLU A 24 14.17 -28.68 12.42
N ARG A 25 14.91 -29.00 13.48
CA ARG A 25 15.22 -28.04 14.56
C ARG A 25 16.09 -26.87 14.10
N LEU A 26 17.05 -27.10 13.18
CA LEU A 26 17.84 -26.04 12.58
C LEU A 26 16.97 -25.09 11.74
N ILE A 27 16.05 -25.63 10.95
CA ILE A 27 15.10 -24.84 10.16
C ILE A 27 14.19 -24.05 11.10
N GLU A 28 13.65 -24.68 12.14
CA GLU A 28 12.82 -24.01 13.14
C GLU A 28 13.57 -22.86 13.83
N LEU A 29 14.82 -23.09 14.22
CA LEU A 29 15.67 -22.05 14.85
C LEU A 29 15.94 -20.89 13.87
N VAL A 30 16.25 -21.17 12.61
CA VAL A 30 16.47 -20.12 11.59
C VAL A 30 15.20 -19.30 11.36
N LEU A 31 14.04 -19.96 11.26
CA LEU A 31 12.75 -19.28 11.10
C LEU A 31 12.40 -18.46 12.34
N LEU A 32 12.66 -19.00 13.54
CA LEU A 32 12.46 -18.26 14.80
C LEU A 32 13.36 -17.02 14.87
N LEU A 33 14.65 -17.14 14.54
CA LEU A 33 15.57 -16.02 14.51
C LEU A 33 15.14 -14.96 13.50
N ALA A 34 14.72 -15.36 12.30
CA ALA A 34 14.23 -14.45 11.28
C ALA A 34 12.95 -13.71 11.75
N ALA A 35 12.00 -14.42 12.33
CA ALA A 35 10.78 -13.81 12.89
C ALA A 35 11.10 -12.85 14.04
N THR A 36 11.97 -13.27 14.98
CA THR A 36 12.38 -12.42 16.11
C THR A 36 13.14 -11.17 15.64
N SER A 37 14.03 -11.31 14.66
CA SER A 37 14.75 -10.19 14.06
C SER A 37 13.78 -9.18 13.43
N SER A 38 12.77 -9.64 12.69
CA SER A 38 11.75 -8.79 12.09
C SER A 38 10.96 -8.00 13.15
N ILE A 39 10.51 -8.68 14.20
CA ILE A 39 9.78 -8.04 15.32
C ILE A 39 10.68 -7.03 16.05
N ALA A 40 11.93 -7.41 16.34
CA ALA A 40 12.88 -6.53 17.02
C ALA A 40 13.17 -5.27 16.20
N THR A 41 13.36 -5.40 14.88
CA THR A 41 13.55 -4.26 13.97
C THR A 41 12.32 -3.34 13.97
N MET A 42 11.11 -3.89 13.92
CA MET A 42 9.87 -3.12 13.97
C MET A 42 9.75 -2.33 15.29
N ILE A 43 10.03 -2.99 16.42
CA ILE A 43 10.04 -2.32 17.73
C ILE A 43 11.09 -1.22 17.78
N ALA A 44 12.30 -1.47 17.26
CA ALA A 44 13.37 -0.48 17.22
C ALA A 44 12.97 0.75 16.39
N ILE A 45 12.36 0.56 15.21
CA ILE A 45 11.87 1.66 14.36
C ILE A 45 10.82 2.49 15.13
N ILE A 46 9.83 1.84 15.74
CA ILE A 46 8.78 2.54 16.50
C ILE A 46 9.39 3.29 17.69
N PHE A 47 10.31 2.65 18.41
CA PHE A 47 11.00 3.27 19.55
C PHE A 47 11.78 4.52 19.13
N THR A 48 12.59 4.43 18.07
CA THR A 48 13.35 5.58 17.54
C THR A 48 12.40 6.69 17.07
N LEU A 49 11.34 6.33 16.34
CA LEU A 49 10.36 7.28 15.85
C LEU A 49 9.69 8.04 17.00
N VAL A 50 9.28 7.34 18.05
CA VAL A 50 8.63 7.95 19.22
C VAL A 50 9.62 8.77 20.04
N SER A 51 10.84 8.26 20.31
CA SER A 51 11.82 8.96 21.13
C SER A 51 12.27 10.29 20.53
N GLU A 52 12.57 10.29 19.22
CA GLU A 52 12.96 11.51 18.50
C GLU A 52 11.77 12.49 18.33
N SER A 53 10.57 11.97 18.13
CA SER A 53 9.37 12.82 18.11
C SER A 53 9.09 13.47 19.46
N VAL A 54 9.31 12.76 20.56
CA VAL A 54 9.17 13.33 21.92
C VAL A 54 10.19 14.44 22.14
N ALA A 55 11.45 14.26 21.72
CA ALA A 55 12.46 15.29 21.78
C ALA A 55 12.05 16.55 20.98
N PHE A 56 11.53 16.38 19.77
CA PHE A 56 10.98 17.46 18.95
C PHE A 56 9.86 18.23 19.67
N PHE A 57 8.90 17.53 20.28
CA PHE A 57 7.77 18.16 20.99
C PHE A 57 8.12 18.76 22.37
N GLN A 58 9.34 18.60 22.85
CA GLN A 58 9.85 19.37 23.99
C GLN A 58 10.16 20.82 23.61
N GLU A 59 10.52 21.08 22.36
CA GLU A 59 10.88 22.41 21.85
C GLU A 59 9.72 23.05 21.06
N VAL A 60 8.91 22.24 20.35
CA VAL A 60 7.78 22.70 19.52
C VAL A 60 6.45 22.33 20.16
N SER A 61 5.55 23.31 20.30
CA SER A 61 4.21 23.06 20.84
C SER A 61 3.39 22.14 19.91
N ILE A 62 2.76 21.10 20.49
CA ILE A 62 1.85 20.20 19.76
C ILE A 62 0.70 20.98 19.13
N LEU A 63 0.21 22.05 19.80
CA LEU A 63 -0.87 22.87 19.26
C LEU A 63 -0.42 23.61 18.02
N GLU A 64 0.76 24.22 18.03
CA GLU A 64 1.35 24.87 16.86
C GLU A 64 1.54 23.88 15.72
N PHE A 65 2.10 22.71 16.00
CA PHE A 65 2.31 21.65 15.04
C PHE A 65 1.02 21.22 14.33
N LEU A 66 -0.09 21.11 15.04
CA LEU A 66 -1.37 20.65 14.50
C LEU A 66 -2.23 21.77 13.88
N THR A 67 -1.98 23.03 14.20
CA THR A 67 -2.85 24.14 13.76
C THR A 67 -2.19 25.12 12.79
N SER A 68 -0.85 25.21 12.80
CA SER A 68 -0.16 26.12 11.89
C SER A 68 -0.29 25.68 10.43
N THR A 69 -0.44 26.67 9.56
CA THR A 69 -0.62 26.46 8.11
C THR A 69 0.69 26.61 7.32
N GLN A 70 1.81 26.81 8.01
CA GLN A 70 3.13 26.96 7.41
C GLN A 70 4.08 25.87 7.90
N TRP A 71 4.81 25.28 6.97
CA TRP A 71 5.85 24.27 7.23
C TRP A 71 7.16 24.76 6.62
N THR A 72 8.00 25.41 7.40
CA THR A 72 9.26 26.01 6.96
C THR A 72 10.43 25.70 7.91
N PRO A 73 10.63 24.45 8.35
CA PRO A 73 11.64 24.14 9.37
C PRO A 73 13.08 24.38 8.92
N LEU A 74 13.35 24.48 7.61
CA LEU A 74 14.68 24.69 7.03
C LEU A 74 14.96 26.17 6.71
N PHE A 75 14.08 27.10 7.09
CA PHE A 75 14.24 28.52 6.82
C PHE A 75 14.62 29.29 8.10
N ALA A 76 15.11 30.51 7.94
CA ALA A 76 15.52 31.36 9.08
C ALA A 76 14.36 31.67 10.04
N GLU A 77 13.14 31.80 9.52
CA GLU A 77 11.90 31.84 10.32
C GLU A 77 11.24 30.47 10.22
N ALA A 78 11.54 29.62 11.18
CA ALA A 78 11.03 28.24 11.20
C ALA A 78 9.60 28.16 11.71
N HIS A 79 8.72 27.54 10.94
CA HIS A 79 7.35 27.18 11.33
C HIS A 79 7.15 25.68 11.17
N TYR A 80 6.47 25.07 12.13
CA TYR A 80 6.37 23.61 12.24
C TYR A 80 4.93 23.07 12.10
N GLY A 81 4.08 23.73 11.29
CA GLY A 81 2.71 23.30 11.04
C GLY A 81 2.63 22.13 10.06
N ILE A 82 2.16 20.97 10.48
CA ILE A 82 2.10 19.74 9.66
C ILE A 82 1.02 19.78 8.56
N LEU A 83 0.05 20.69 8.65
CA LEU A 83 -1.13 20.73 7.77
C LEU A 83 -0.82 20.80 6.27
N PRO A 84 0.20 21.56 5.79
CA PRO A 84 0.58 21.55 4.39
C PRO A 84 0.97 20.17 3.88
N LEU A 85 1.76 19.41 4.64
CA LEU A 85 2.21 18.07 4.26
C LEU A 85 1.05 17.05 4.31
N VAL A 86 0.16 17.18 5.30
CA VAL A 86 -1.04 16.35 5.40
C VAL A 86 -1.98 16.62 4.23
N SER A 87 -2.22 17.89 3.86
CA SER A 87 -3.07 18.24 2.72
C SER A 87 -2.51 17.66 1.41
N GLY A 88 -1.22 17.83 1.14
CA GLY A 88 -0.55 17.25 -0.03
C GLY A 88 -0.68 15.72 -0.09
N THR A 89 -0.49 15.04 1.05
CA THR A 89 -0.65 13.59 1.16
C THR A 89 -2.09 13.16 0.89
N LEU A 90 -3.07 13.82 1.51
CA LEU A 90 -4.48 13.45 1.37
C LEU A 90 -5.01 13.72 -0.04
N VAL A 91 -4.69 14.87 -0.64
CA VAL A 91 -5.12 15.21 -2.01
C VAL A 91 -4.54 14.25 -3.03
N THR A 92 -3.23 14.00 -2.98
CA THR A 92 -2.58 13.07 -3.91
C THR A 92 -3.14 11.64 -3.75
N THR A 93 -3.36 11.20 -2.51
CA THR A 93 -4.00 9.91 -2.20
C THR A 93 -5.43 9.86 -2.72
N ALA A 94 -6.23 10.90 -2.53
CA ALA A 94 -7.62 10.94 -3.00
C ALA A 94 -7.69 10.83 -4.53
N VAL A 95 -6.83 11.53 -5.26
CA VAL A 95 -6.73 11.42 -6.73
C VAL A 95 -6.35 9.99 -7.13
N ALA A 96 -5.37 9.38 -6.46
CA ALA A 96 -4.95 8.01 -6.74
C ALA A 96 -6.09 7.01 -6.54
N LEU A 97 -6.83 7.13 -5.45
CA LEU A 97 -7.94 6.24 -5.12
C LEU A 97 -9.16 6.44 -6.03
N ALA A 98 -9.40 7.69 -6.49
CA ALA A 98 -10.44 7.98 -7.47
C ALA A 98 -10.24 7.24 -8.79
N VAL A 99 -9.00 6.88 -9.12
CA VAL A 99 -8.64 6.05 -10.28
C VAL A 99 -8.60 4.57 -9.91
N ALA A 100 -7.87 4.24 -8.85
CA ALA A 100 -7.54 2.85 -8.50
C ALA A 100 -8.77 2.04 -8.04
N ILE A 101 -9.68 2.65 -7.25
CA ILE A 101 -10.87 1.95 -6.74
C ILE A 101 -11.83 1.57 -7.88
N PRO A 102 -12.32 2.50 -8.72
CA PRO A 102 -13.27 2.12 -9.77
C PRO A 102 -12.64 1.17 -10.78
N LEU A 103 -11.46 1.50 -11.31
CA LEU A 103 -10.83 0.65 -12.33
C LEU A 103 -10.38 -0.70 -11.78
N GLY A 104 -9.83 -0.74 -10.56
CA GLY A 104 -9.43 -1.98 -9.88
C GLY A 104 -10.61 -2.89 -9.59
N THR A 105 -11.75 -2.32 -9.16
CA THR A 105 -12.98 -3.08 -8.92
C THR A 105 -13.57 -3.62 -10.23
N MET A 106 -13.60 -2.81 -11.28
CA MET A 106 -14.06 -3.26 -12.60
C MET A 106 -13.18 -4.39 -13.13
N ALA A 107 -11.86 -4.27 -13.01
CA ALA A 107 -10.93 -5.32 -13.38
C ALA A 107 -11.14 -6.60 -12.56
N ALA A 108 -11.37 -6.49 -11.24
CA ALA A 108 -11.65 -7.62 -10.37
C ALA A 108 -12.93 -8.37 -10.76
N ILE A 109 -14.02 -7.63 -11.01
CA ILE A 109 -15.30 -8.23 -11.48
C ILE A 109 -15.07 -8.93 -12.82
N TYR A 110 -14.37 -8.30 -13.75
CA TYR A 110 -14.10 -8.89 -15.06
C TYR A 110 -13.28 -10.18 -14.95
N LEU A 111 -12.21 -10.17 -14.16
CA LEU A 111 -11.32 -11.32 -13.94
C LEU A 111 -12.01 -12.47 -13.18
N SER A 112 -12.91 -12.14 -12.23
CA SER A 112 -13.62 -13.15 -11.43
C SER A 112 -14.76 -13.82 -12.19
N GLU A 113 -15.60 -13.05 -12.92
CA GLU A 113 -16.89 -13.55 -13.39
C GLU A 113 -16.98 -13.71 -14.92
N PHE A 114 -16.15 -12.99 -15.71
CA PHE A 114 -16.32 -12.94 -17.15
C PHE A 114 -15.25 -13.69 -17.93
N VAL A 115 -14.04 -13.71 -17.44
CA VAL A 115 -12.86 -14.25 -18.14
C VAL A 115 -12.78 -15.77 -17.96
N THR A 116 -12.36 -16.47 -19.02
CA THR A 116 -12.02 -17.90 -18.93
C THR A 116 -10.75 -18.11 -18.10
N PRO A 117 -10.59 -19.29 -17.44
CA PRO A 117 -9.40 -19.56 -16.64
C PRO A 117 -8.09 -19.33 -17.40
N GLN A 118 -8.01 -19.74 -18.68
CA GLN A 118 -6.81 -19.61 -19.51
C GLN A 118 -6.41 -18.13 -19.73
N ILE A 119 -7.40 -17.28 -20.02
CA ILE A 119 -7.15 -15.84 -20.24
C ILE A 119 -6.79 -15.15 -18.93
N ARG A 120 -7.43 -15.54 -17.82
CA ARG A 120 -7.12 -15.04 -16.49
C ARG A 120 -5.67 -15.32 -16.08
N GLU A 121 -5.17 -16.54 -16.33
CA GLU A 121 -3.78 -16.93 -16.06
C GLU A 121 -2.74 -16.08 -16.81
N ILE A 122 -3.15 -15.37 -17.85
CA ILE A 122 -2.31 -14.44 -18.60
C ILE A 122 -2.50 -13.00 -18.08
N ILE A 123 -3.75 -12.56 -17.94
CA ILE A 123 -4.05 -11.15 -17.60
C ILE A 123 -3.64 -10.82 -16.15
N LYS A 124 -3.90 -11.73 -15.17
CA LYS A 124 -3.58 -11.48 -13.77
C LYS A 124 -2.08 -11.24 -13.55
N PRO A 125 -1.16 -12.11 -14.02
CA PRO A 125 0.27 -11.82 -13.94
C PRO A 125 0.69 -10.54 -14.68
N CYS A 126 0.11 -10.24 -15.85
CA CYS A 126 0.39 -9.00 -16.57
C CYS A 126 0.01 -7.75 -15.74
N LEU A 127 -1.11 -7.79 -15.02
CA LEU A 127 -1.48 -6.71 -14.09
C LEU A 127 -0.51 -6.66 -12.90
N GLU A 128 -0.14 -7.81 -12.34
CA GLU A 128 0.78 -7.90 -11.20
C GLU A 128 2.20 -7.42 -11.55
N MET A 129 2.63 -7.56 -12.81
CA MET A 129 3.91 -7.00 -13.29
C MET A 129 3.97 -5.47 -13.16
N LEU A 130 2.85 -4.77 -13.28
CA LEU A 130 2.81 -3.31 -13.03
C LEU A 130 3.20 -2.98 -11.58
N ALA A 131 2.84 -3.82 -10.62
CA ALA A 131 3.23 -3.63 -9.23
C ALA A 131 4.74 -3.84 -8.97
N GLY A 132 5.43 -4.53 -9.86
CA GLY A 132 6.88 -4.78 -9.82
C GLY A 132 7.73 -3.64 -10.39
N ILE A 133 7.14 -2.68 -11.08
CA ILE A 133 7.87 -1.53 -11.62
C ILE A 133 8.34 -0.63 -10.47
N PRO A 134 9.64 -0.21 -10.44
CA PRO A 134 10.14 0.70 -9.42
C PRO A 134 9.36 2.02 -9.40
N THR A 135 9.01 2.49 -8.19
CA THR A 135 8.19 3.71 -8.01
C THR A 135 8.84 4.98 -8.59
N VAL A 136 10.18 5.02 -8.67
CA VAL A 136 10.92 6.09 -9.34
C VAL A 136 10.54 6.19 -10.82
N VAL A 137 10.39 5.06 -11.52
CA VAL A 137 9.99 5.03 -12.94
C VAL A 137 8.59 5.61 -13.12
N TYR A 138 7.66 5.27 -12.23
CA TYR A 138 6.33 5.87 -12.21
C TYR A 138 6.36 7.39 -11.97
N GLY A 139 7.26 7.86 -11.08
CA GLY A 139 7.44 9.29 -10.83
C GLY A 139 7.90 10.04 -12.08
N TYR A 140 8.92 9.54 -12.77
CA TYR A 140 9.36 10.13 -14.04
C TYR A 140 8.32 10.00 -15.15
N PHE A 141 7.59 8.91 -15.21
CA PHE A 141 6.48 8.76 -16.16
C PHE A 141 5.37 9.80 -15.89
N ALA A 142 5.04 10.05 -14.64
CA ALA A 142 4.10 11.10 -14.27
C ALA A 142 4.59 12.48 -14.73
N PHE A 143 5.84 12.81 -14.42
CA PHE A 143 6.42 14.13 -14.70
C PHE A 143 6.68 14.37 -16.20
N LEU A 144 7.29 13.39 -16.89
CA LEU A 144 7.76 13.58 -18.28
C LEU A 144 6.71 13.25 -19.34
N PHE A 145 5.70 12.43 -19.00
CA PHE A 145 4.69 11.98 -19.97
C PHE A 145 3.28 12.44 -19.60
N VAL A 146 2.81 12.14 -18.38
CA VAL A 146 1.43 12.43 -17.98
C VAL A 146 1.21 13.93 -17.80
N THR A 147 2.13 14.65 -17.15
CA THR A 147 2.02 16.10 -16.97
C THR A 147 1.94 16.85 -18.30
N PRO A 148 2.84 16.65 -19.29
CA PRO A 148 2.71 17.30 -20.60
C PRO A 148 1.44 16.91 -21.37
N LEU A 149 0.94 15.69 -21.17
CA LEU A 149 -0.32 15.27 -21.79
C LEU A 149 -1.51 16.04 -21.17
N LEU A 150 -1.54 16.18 -19.85
CA LEU A 150 -2.57 16.93 -19.14
C LEU A 150 -2.49 18.45 -19.45
N GLN A 151 -1.31 19.01 -19.66
CA GLN A 151 -1.11 20.40 -20.06
C GLN A 151 -1.75 20.76 -21.40
N LYS A 152 -1.93 19.77 -22.30
CA LYS A 152 -2.69 19.99 -23.56
C LYS A 152 -4.18 20.24 -23.32
N ILE A 153 -4.73 19.74 -22.20
CA ILE A 153 -6.13 19.88 -21.80
C ILE A 153 -6.28 21.01 -20.77
N LEU A 154 -5.30 21.14 -19.88
CA LEU A 154 -5.21 22.13 -18.82
C LEU A 154 -3.94 22.96 -18.99
N PRO A 155 -3.95 24.00 -19.88
CA PRO A 155 -2.73 24.75 -20.23
C PRO A 155 -2.01 25.42 -19.05
N ASN A 156 -2.74 25.73 -17.97
CA ASN A 156 -2.22 26.39 -16.77
C ASN A 156 -1.69 25.38 -15.72
N LEU A 157 -1.64 24.07 -16.04
CA LEU A 157 -1.16 23.06 -15.11
C LEU A 157 0.34 23.21 -14.91
N PRO A 158 0.85 23.40 -13.66
CA PRO A 158 2.29 23.45 -13.38
C PRO A 158 2.97 22.13 -13.70
N GLY A 159 4.29 22.18 -13.90
CA GLY A 159 5.12 20.98 -14.16
C GLY A 159 5.04 19.97 -13.04
N PHE A 160 5.14 20.44 -11.80
CA PHE A 160 4.89 19.63 -10.60
C PHE A 160 3.44 19.86 -10.15
N ASN A 161 2.67 18.78 -10.01
CA ASN A 161 1.28 18.87 -9.58
C ASN A 161 0.80 17.53 -8.98
N MET A 162 -0.09 17.62 -8.02
CA MET A 162 -0.66 16.45 -7.35
C MET A 162 -1.57 15.62 -8.25
N LEU A 163 -2.15 16.22 -9.31
CA LEU A 163 -3.04 15.52 -10.23
C LEU A 163 -2.29 14.46 -11.04
N SER A 164 -1.18 14.82 -11.70
CA SER A 164 -0.36 13.88 -12.47
C SER A 164 0.21 12.78 -11.58
N ALA A 165 0.74 13.17 -10.42
CA ALA A 165 1.26 12.23 -9.43
C ALA A 165 0.18 11.24 -8.98
N GLY A 166 -0.99 11.73 -8.58
CA GLY A 166 -2.11 10.91 -8.11
C GLY A 166 -2.66 9.98 -9.19
N LEU A 167 -2.80 10.43 -10.44
CA LEU A 167 -3.25 9.59 -11.55
C LEU A 167 -2.32 8.38 -11.77
N VAL A 168 -1.02 8.63 -11.79
CA VAL A 168 -0.03 7.55 -11.97
C VAL A 168 0.07 6.64 -10.76
N MET A 169 -0.03 7.20 -9.54
CA MET A 169 -0.15 6.40 -8.32
C MET A 169 -1.39 5.50 -8.35
N GLY A 170 -2.50 5.99 -8.89
CA GLY A 170 -3.72 5.20 -9.08
C GLY A 170 -3.50 4.00 -9.99
N ILE A 171 -2.81 4.19 -11.12
CA ILE A 171 -2.43 3.09 -12.03
C ILE A 171 -1.53 2.07 -11.33
N MET A 172 -0.55 2.54 -10.55
CA MET A 172 0.38 1.68 -9.79
C MET A 172 -0.33 0.85 -8.71
N ILE A 173 -1.40 1.38 -8.10
CA ILE A 173 -2.14 0.72 -7.01
C ILE A 173 -3.23 -0.22 -7.56
N LEU A 174 -3.70 0.01 -8.79
CA LEU A 174 -4.75 -0.76 -9.43
C LEU A 174 -4.55 -2.29 -9.34
N PRO A 175 -3.36 -2.86 -9.61
CA PRO A 175 -3.13 -4.30 -9.49
C PRO A 175 -3.44 -4.86 -8.09
N PHE A 176 -3.14 -4.11 -7.03
CA PHE A 176 -3.40 -4.54 -5.65
C PHE A 176 -4.90 -4.61 -5.36
N ILE A 177 -5.63 -3.56 -5.74
CA ILE A 177 -7.08 -3.53 -5.55
C ILE A 177 -7.74 -4.61 -6.39
N SER A 178 -7.34 -4.77 -7.65
CA SER A 178 -7.95 -5.75 -8.55
C SER A 178 -7.67 -7.20 -8.12
N SER A 179 -6.42 -7.54 -7.76
CA SER A 179 -6.04 -8.90 -7.39
C SER A 179 -6.71 -9.35 -6.10
N ILE A 180 -6.65 -8.52 -5.03
CA ILE A 180 -7.24 -8.86 -3.73
C ILE A 180 -8.77 -8.90 -3.81
N SER A 181 -9.39 -7.96 -4.55
CA SER A 181 -10.84 -7.96 -4.75
C SER A 181 -11.30 -9.16 -5.59
N GLU A 182 -10.54 -9.55 -6.61
CA GLU A 182 -10.82 -10.74 -7.42
C GLU A 182 -10.74 -12.01 -6.56
N ASP A 183 -9.69 -12.16 -5.74
CA ASP A 183 -9.55 -13.30 -4.84
C ASP A 183 -10.72 -13.37 -3.83
N ALA A 184 -11.18 -12.23 -3.30
CA ALA A 184 -12.34 -12.15 -2.42
C ALA A 184 -13.64 -12.58 -3.13
N MET A 185 -13.85 -12.13 -4.38
CA MET A 185 -15.02 -12.54 -5.16
C MET A 185 -14.98 -14.03 -5.48
N ARG A 186 -13.84 -14.60 -5.80
CA ARG A 186 -13.70 -16.04 -6.08
C ARG A 186 -13.90 -16.93 -4.86
N ALA A 187 -13.64 -16.41 -3.67
CA ALA A 187 -13.91 -17.12 -2.42
C ALA A 187 -15.40 -17.28 -2.12
N VAL A 188 -16.29 -16.55 -2.81
CA VAL A 188 -17.75 -16.71 -2.68
C VAL A 188 -18.17 -18.12 -3.13
N PRO A 189 -18.99 -18.85 -2.35
CA PRO A 189 -19.42 -20.20 -2.68
C PRO A 189 -20.10 -20.30 -4.05
N VAL A 190 -19.76 -21.34 -4.82
CA VAL A 190 -20.31 -21.57 -6.18
C VAL A 190 -21.83 -21.72 -6.16
N GLY A 191 -22.38 -22.34 -5.11
CA GLY A 191 -23.84 -22.53 -4.97
C GLY A 191 -24.66 -21.22 -4.99
N LEU A 192 -24.09 -20.10 -4.56
CA LEU A 192 -24.76 -18.79 -4.67
C LEU A 192 -24.87 -18.33 -6.13
N ARG A 193 -23.85 -18.61 -6.95
CA ARG A 193 -23.86 -18.34 -8.40
C ARG A 193 -24.87 -19.23 -9.11
N GLU A 194 -24.82 -20.52 -8.83
CA GLU A 194 -25.74 -21.51 -9.41
C GLU A 194 -27.20 -21.21 -9.06
N GLY A 195 -27.48 -20.87 -7.80
CA GLY A 195 -28.80 -20.43 -7.36
C GLY A 195 -29.31 -19.20 -8.10
N SER A 196 -28.41 -18.20 -8.31
CA SER A 196 -28.74 -16.99 -9.07
C SER A 196 -29.05 -17.31 -10.53
N TYR A 197 -28.26 -18.18 -11.17
CA TYR A 197 -28.53 -18.61 -12.56
C TYR A 197 -29.79 -19.45 -12.68
N ALA A 198 -30.10 -20.30 -11.70
CA ALA A 198 -31.36 -21.09 -11.66
C ALA A 198 -32.60 -20.20 -11.59
N MET A 199 -32.47 -19.00 -10.99
CA MET A 199 -33.53 -17.97 -10.98
C MET A 199 -33.59 -17.13 -12.28
N GLY A 200 -32.80 -17.47 -13.29
CA GLY A 200 -32.78 -16.79 -14.60
C GLY A 200 -31.93 -15.49 -14.64
N ALA A 201 -31.07 -15.24 -13.65
CA ALA A 201 -30.21 -14.07 -13.64
C ALA A 201 -29.09 -14.17 -14.70
N THR A 202 -28.78 -13.04 -15.32
CA THR A 202 -27.62 -12.93 -16.24
C THR A 202 -26.29 -12.91 -15.48
N LYS A 203 -25.17 -13.17 -16.15
CA LYS A 203 -23.83 -13.07 -15.55
C LYS A 203 -23.60 -11.71 -14.87
N TRP A 204 -24.01 -10.62 -15.52
CA TRP A 204 -23.89 -9.26 -14.96
C TRP A 204 -24.72 -9.08 -13.67
N GLN A 205 -25.96 -9.56 -13.68
CA GLN A 205 -26.82 -9.49 -12.51
C GLN A 205 -26.27 -10.32 -11.35
N THR A 206 -25.78 -11.52 -11.64
CA THR A 206 -25.14 -12.38 -10.63
C THR A 206 -23.89 -11.75 -10.07
N ALA A 207 -22.99 -11.22 -10.93
CA ALA A 207 -21.76 -10.55 -10.50
C ALA A 207 -22.05 -9.37 -9.56
N TRP A 208 -22.99 -8.48 -9.96
CA TRP A 208 -23.22 -7.22 -9.24
C TRP A 208 -24.18 -7.34 -8.05
N ARG A 209 -25.18 -8.24 -8.12
CA ARG A 209 -26.21 -8.38 -7.08
C ARG A 209 -25.96 -9.54 -6.10
N VAL A 210 -25.10 -10.48 -6.44
CA VAL A 210 -24.83 -11.67 -5.61
C VAL A 210 -23.36 -11.72 -5.21
N VAL A 211 -22.44 -11.81 -6.17
CA VAL A 211 -21.02 -12.03 -5.88
C VAL A 211 -20.37 -10.81 -5.25
N TYR A 212 -20.57 -9.61 -5.81
CA TYR A 212 -19.98 -8.38 -5.30
C TYR A 212 -20.42 -8.06 -3.86
N PRO A 213 -21.73 -8.09 -3.51
CA PRO A 213 -22.16 -7.91 -2.13
C PRO A 213 -21.65 -8.99 -1.19
N ALA A 214 -21.65 -10.25 -1.63
CA ALA A 214 -21.12 -11.37 -0.86
C ALA A 214 -19.62 -11.24 -0.55
N ALA A 215 -18.83 -10.67 -1.46
CA ALA A 215 -17.40 -10.43 -1.31
C ALA A 215 -17.06 -9.09 -0.65
N ILE A 216 -18.04 -8.28 -0.27
CA ILE A 216 -17.85 -6.86 0.10
C ILE A 216 -16.82 -6.65 1.20
N SER A 217 -16.76 -7.53 2.20
CA SER A 217 -15.79 -7.44 3.30
C SER A 217 -14.34 -7.61 2.82
N GLY A 218 -14.11 -8.53 1.88
CA GLY A 218 -12.81 -8.73 1.25
C GLY A 218 -12.42 -7.58 0.32
N ILE A 219 -13.39 -7.04 -0.42
CA ILE A 219 -13.21 -5.87 -1.29
C ILE A 219 -12.86 -4.63 -0.46
N PHE A 220 -13.53 -4.39 0.67
CA PHE A 220 -13.14 -3.31 1.58
C PHE A 220 -11.73 -3.50 2.14
N SER A 221 -11.31 -4.74 2.42
CA SER A 221 -9.94 -5.01 2.83
C SER A 221 -8.93 -4.64 1.74
N ALA A 222 -9.25 -4.90 0.46
CA ALA A 222 -8.44 -4.47 -0.68
C ALA A 222 -8.34 -2.93 -0.77
N TYR A 223 -9.45 -2.21 -0.54
CA TYR A 223 -9.45 -0.74 -0.54
C TYR A 223 -8.61 -0.17 0.60
N ILE A 224 -8.70 -0.73 1.81
CA ILE A 224 -7.89 -0.30 2.96
C ILE A 224 -6.40 -0.47 2.68
N LEU A 225 -6.01 -1.63 2.14
CA LEU A 225 -4.63 -1.89 1.73
C LEU A 225 -4.18 -0.92 0.63
N GLY A 226 -5.06 -0.63 -0.34
CA GLY A 226 -4.83 0.37 -1.38
C GLY A 226 -4.61 1.77 -0.81
N ILE A 227 -5.43 2.21 0.15
CA ILE A 227 -5.30 3.49 0.86
C ILE A 227 -3.96 3.55 1.59
N SER A 228 -3.65 2.54 2.39
CA SER A 228 -2.40 2.48 3.16
C SER A 228 -1.18 2.55 2.26
N ARG A 229 -1.23 1.87 1.11
CA ARG A 229 -0.18 1.93 0.11
C ARG A 229 -0.07 3.31 -0.54
N ALA A 230 -1.20 3.94 -0.90
CA ALA A 230 -1.23 5.28 -1.51
C ALA A 230 -0.59 6.34 -0.60
N VAL A 231 -0.99 6.36 0.67
CA VAL A 231 -0.46 7.29 1.68
C VAL A 231 1.05 7.14 1.88
N GLY A 232 1.58 5.92 1.75
CA GLY A 232 3.00 5.61 1.94
C GLY A 232 3.87 5.74 0.68
N VAL A 233 3.33 6.10 -0.48
CA VAL A 233 4.11 6.25 -1.71
C VAL A 233 5.01 7.47 -1.64
N THR A 234 6.31 7.27 -1.83
CA THR A 234 7.31 8.30 -1.66
C THR A 234 7.80 8.88 -2.99
N MET A 235 8.38 8.04 -3.86
CA MET A 235 9.12 8.54 -5.02
C MET A 235 8.22 9.16 -6.10
N VAL A 236 7.01 8.64 -6.32
CA VAL A 236 6.08 9.26 -7.28
C VAL A 236 5.69 10.65 -6.82
N ALA A 237 5.39 10.80 -5.51
CA ALA A 237 5.05 12.09 -4.94
C ALA A 237 6.23 13.07 -4.98
N ALA A 238 7.42 12.66 -4.56
CA ALA A 238 8.61 13.51 -4.57
C ALA A 238 9.00 14.01 -5.97
N ILE A 239 8.83 13.18 -7.00
CA ILE A 239 9.25 13.52 -8.38
C ILE A 239 8.16 14.29 -9.13
N ALA A 240 6.88 14.01 -8.89
CA ALA A 240 5.80 14.55 -9.73
C ALA A 240 4.85 15.50 -9.01
N ALA A 241 4.57 15.33 -7.70
CA ALA A 241 3.71 16.25 -6.97
C ALA A 241 4.41 17.54 -6.55
N GLY A 242 5.74 17.46 -6.32
CA GLY A 242 6.57 18.58 -5.90
C GLY A 242 7.00 18.45 -4.42
N LEU A 243 7.90 19.36 -4.04
CA LEU A 243 8.53 19.39 -2.70
C LEU A 243 8.23 20.69 -1.93
N GLU A 244 7.32 21.52 -2.45
CA GLU A 244 6.93 22.79 -1.80
C GLU A 244 5.85 22.53 -0.74
N PRO A 245 6.10 22.82 0.53
CA PRO A 245 5.11 22.66 1.58
C PRO A 245 4.06 23.77 1.49
N LYS A 246 2.98 23.51 0.77
CA LYS A 246 1.88 24.46 0.57
C LYS A 246 0.57 23.84 1.04
N LEU A 247 -0.17 24.54 1.88
CA LEU A 247 -1.52 24.13 2.24
C LEU A 247 -2.48 24.42 1.09
N THR A 248 -2.85 23.37 0.36
CA THR A 248 -3.81 23.46 -0.75
C THR A 248 -4.63 22.18 -0.85
N TRP A 249 -5.88 22.33 -1.27
CA TRP A 249 -6.79 21.23 -1.58
C TRP A 249 -7.04 21.10 -3.10
N ASN A 250 -6.33 21.91 -3.89
CA ASN A 250 -6.44 21.87 -5.34
C ASN A 250 -5.45 20.87 -5.94
N PRO A 251 -5.91 19.76 -6.54
CA PRO A 251 -5.02 18.75 -7.09
C PRO A 251 -4.16 19.23 -8.28
N THR A 252 -4.53 20.35 -8.91
CA THR A 252 -3.75 20.92 -10.02
C THR A 252 -2.52 21.69 -9.56
N GLU A 253 -2.39 21.95 -8.27
CA GLU A 253 -1.24 22.66 -7.70
C GLU A 253 -0.14 21.69 -7.28
N SER A 254 1.08 22.24 -7.09
CA SER A 254 2.19 21.54 -6.45
C SER A 254 2.03 21.55 -4.94
N ALA A 255 2.27 20.42 -4.29
CA ALA A 255 2.40 20.34 -2.85
C ALA A 255 3.29 19.17 -2.42
N ALA A 256 4.08 19.38 -1.35
CA ALA A 256 4.84 18.32 -0.73
C ALA A 256 3.94 17.35 0.02
N THR A 257 4.23 16.05 -0.08
CA THR A 257 3.65 15.03 0.80
C THR A 257 4.55 14.79 2.01
N ILE A 258 4.00 14.18 3.06
CA ILE A 258 4.80 13.80 4.25
C ILE A 258 5.99 12.94 3.84
N THR A 259 5.77 11.93 2.99
CA THR A 259 6.81 11.01 2.53
C THR A 259 7.87 11.70 1.66
N ALA A 260 7.47 12.62 0.78
CA ALA A 260 8.38 13.40 -0.04
C ALA A 260 9.27 14.32 0.80
N TYR A 261 8.70 14.96 1.83
CA TYR A 261 9.44 15.77 2.79
C TYR A 261 10.47 14.94 3.56
N ILE A 262 10.09 13.77 4.09
CA ILE A 262 11.02 12.88 4.79
C ILE A 262 12.22 12.54 3.92
N VAL A 263 12.02 12.20 2.65
CA VAL A 263 13.12 11.92 1.71
C VAL A 263 13.99 13.16 1.47
N GLN A 264 13.36 14.30 1.23
CA GLN A 264 14.08 15.56 0.98
C GLN A 264 15.04 15.88 2.13
N VAL A 265 14.56 15.78 3.37
CA VAL A 265 15.39 16.08 4.55
C VAL A 265 16.41 14.98 4.82
N SER A 266 16.05 13.70 4.61
CA SER A 266 16.98 12.56 4.82
C SER A 266 18.16 12.53 3.83
N LEU A 267 18.01 13.16 2.66
CA LEU A 267 19.09 13.31 1.67
C LEU A 267 19.92 14.58 1.87
N GLY A 268 19.50 15.45 2.78
CA GLY A 268 20.25 16.66 3.15
C GLY A 268 21.33 16.40 4.19
N ASP A 269 22.29 17.32 4.29
CA ASP A 269 23.41 17.27 5.25
C ASP A 269 23.02 17.96 6.57
N LEU A 270 21.91 17.53 7.20
CA LEU A 270 21.50 18.07 8.49
C LEU A 270 22.22 17.38 9.65
N PRO A 271 22.67 18.13 10.66
CA PRO A 271 23.31 17.55 11.84
C PRO A 271 22.33 16.63 12.60
N HIS A 272 22.79 15.43 12.95
CA HIS A 272 22.03 14.54 13.81
C HIS A 272 21.72 15.21 15.15
N GLY A 273 20.47 15.13 15.60
CA GLY A 273 20.01 15.73 16.85
C GLY A 273 19.63 17.21 16.75
N SER A 274 19.73 17.85 15.56
CA SER A 274 19.17 19.18 15.37
C SER A 274 17.65 19.13 15.31
N LEU A 275 17.00 20.25 15.63
CA LEU A 275 15.52 20.34 15.60
C LEU A 275 14.98 20.08 14.18
N GLU A 276 15.68 20.59 13.15
CA GLU A 276 15.35 20.35 11.74
C GLU A 276 15.42 18.87 11.39
N TYR A 277 16.42 18.13 11.90
CA TYR A 277 16.54 16.70 11.70
C TYR A 277 15.39 15.94 12.40
N GLN A 278 15.01 16.37 13.61
CA GLN A 278 13.91 15.75 14.38
C GLN A 278 12.53 15.91 13.71
N THR A 279 12.37 16.92 12.83
CA THR A 279 11.13 17.07 12.04
C THR A 279 10.79 15.84 11.20
N ILE A 280 11.79 15.07 10.74
CA ILE A 280 11.58 13.80 10.00
C ILE A 280 10.75 12.83 10.83
N PHE A 281 11.09 12.71 12.12
CA PHE A 281 10.45 11.76 13.01
C PHE A 281 9.05 12.23 13.40
N ALA A 282 8.85 13.52 13.65
CA ALA A 282 7.53 14.09 13.91
C ALA A 282 6.59 13.93 12.69
N ALA A 283 7.10 14.17 11.48
CA ALA A 283 6.37 13.92 10.24
C ALA A 283 6.10 12.42 10.04
N GLY A 284 7.10 11.57 10.29
CA GLY A 284 6.95 10.12 10.24
C GLY A 284 5.94 9.57 11.24
N LEU A 285 5.93 10.08 12.47
CA LEU A 285 4.94 9.72 13.49
C LEU A 285 3.52 10.11 13.03
N THR A 286 3.37 11.30 12.45
CA THR A 286 2.10 11.75 11.87
C THR A 286 1.62 10.81 10.76
N LEU A 287 2.51 10.36 9.88
CA LEU A 287 2.20 9.41 8.82
C LEU A 287 1.75 8.06 9.37
N VAL A 288 2.43 7.55 10.40
CA VAL A 288 2.06 6.30 11.10
C VAL A 288 0.69 6.42 11.75
N LEU A 289 0.42 7.54 12.44
CA LEU A 289 -0.89 7.77 13.08
C LEU A 289 -2.01 7.91 12.03
N LEU A 290 -1.75 8.59 10.92
CA LEU A 290 -2.69 8.75 9.82
C LEU A 290 -3.02 7.40 9.16
N THR A 291 -2.01 6.60 8.84
CA THR A 291 -2.21 5.25 8.26
C THR A 291 -2.88 4.31 9.25
N LEU A 292 -2.52 4.35 10.53
CA LEU A 292 -3.18 3.58 11.59
C LEU A 292 -4.66 3.95 11.69
N GLY A 293 -4.98 5.25 11.65
CA GLY A 293 -6.35 5.74 11.65
C GLY A 293 -7.17 5.18 10.48
N PHE A 294 -6.63 5.22 9.25
CA PHE A 294 -7.28 4.63 8.08
C PHE A 294 -7.46 3.11 8.20
N ASN A 295 -6.45 2.39 8.70
CA ASN A 295 -6.53 0.95 8.89
C ASN A 295 -7.57 0.57 9.95
N ILE A 296 -7.64 1.29 11.06
CA ILE A 296 -8.64 1.08 12.12
C ILE A 296 -10.05 1.37 11.58
N ALA A 297 -10.26 2.52 10.96
CA ALA A 297 -11.54 2.89 10.36
C ALA A 297 -12.00 1.86 9.33
N GLY A 298 -11.09 1.44 8.47
CA GLY A 298 -11.33 0.42 7.46
C GLY A 298 -11.64 -0.96 8.05
N HIS A 299 -10.95 -1.37 9.11
CA HIS A 299 -11.24 -2.62 9.81
C HIS A 299 -12.66 -2.64 10.40
N PHE A 300 -13.09 -1.55 11.03
CA PHE A 300 -14.45 -1.44 11.53
C PHE A 300 -15.48 -1.51 10.40
N LEU A 301 -15.20 -0.86 9.27
CA LEU A 301 -16.09 -0.89 8.11
C LEU A 301 -16.19 -2.31 7.52
N SER A 302 -15.06 -2.98 7.30
CA SER A 302 -15.02 -4.36 6.81
C SER A 302 -15.76 -5.32 7.75
N LYS A 303 -15.57 -5.18 9.08
CA LYS A 303 -16.25 -6.01 10.07
C LYS A 303 -17.77 -5.81 10.07
N ARG A 304 -18.25 -4.58 9.86
CA ARG A 304 -19.68 -4.27 9.85
C ARG A 304 -20.43 -4.92 8.67
N TYR A 305 -19.74 -5.10 7.54
CA TYR A 305 -20.33 -5.68 6.31
C TYR A 305 -19.90 -7.12 6.07
N ARG A 306 -19.33 -7.79 7.09
CA ARG A 306 -18.95 -9.19 6.98
C ARG A 306 -20.20 -10.08 7.00
N GLU A 307 -20.52 -10.67 5.85
CA GLU A 307 -21.50 -11.74 5.76
C GLU A 307 -20.82 -13.07 6.11
N ILE A 308 -21.49 -13.88 6.94
CA ILE A 308 -21.07 -15.23 7.31
C ILE A 308 -21.95 -16.19 6.54
N TYR A 309 -21.39 -16.92 5.57
CA TYR A 309 -22.05 -17.96 4.79
C TYR A 309 -21.86 -19.33 5.42
#